data_1d7c3b3325d20ded766ae6b916a22876
#
_entry.id   1d7c3b3325d20ded766ae6b916a22876
#
_cell.length_a   1.000
_cell.length_b   1.000
_cell.length_c   1.000
_cell.angle_alpha   90.00
_cell.angle_beta   90.00
_cell.angle_gamma   90.00
#
_symmetry.space_group_name_H-M   'P 1'
#
loop_
_entity.id
_entity.type
_entity.pdbx_description
1 polymer ?
#
loop_
_entity_poly.entity_id
_entity_poly.type
_entity_poly.pdbx_seq_one_letter_code
_entity_poly.pdbx_strand_id
1 'polypeptide(L)'
;EGTMTTSSFTVMTPAKLPISVGTPLDGPSKTVISDLINAHGFVVFRDYGMSTAQDFHGFIEAFNLPNFTYTESFSNAVRHNRTSRVFTANEAPPEVEIFLHHEMAQTLTFPGQLFFFCEKPAEKGGATPICRSDLALLALTALRPEFVSKLRALGVRYRNSMPIDADVASGQGRSWKDTLNVSNAEQAEARLTELGYSFRWLNDGGLSVQTPALMAIDEFGRGKDVFFNQIVAAAASWDNADDDP
;
A
#
# COMPACT_ATOMS: atom_id res chain seq x y z
N GLU A 1 -5.43 16.06 -25.73
CA GLU A 1 -6.64 15.39 -25.17
C GLU A 1 -6.55 13.90 -25.46
N GLY A 2 -5.90 13.16 -24.57
CA GLY A 2 -5.86 11.71 -24.61
C GLY A 2 -7.12 11.15 -23.99
N THR A 3 -8.00 10.59 -24.78
CA THR A 3 -9.16 9.82 -24.31
C THR A 3 -8.64 8.63 -23.48
N MET A 4 -8.80 8.68 -22.15
CA MET A 4 -8.64 7.51 -21.31
C MET A 4 -9.71 6.51 -21.73
N THR A 5 -9.30 5.45 -22.40
CA THR A 5 -10.18 4.31 -22.63
C THR A 5 -10.50 3.69 -21.27
N THR A 6 -11.75 3.77 -20.85
CA THR A 6 -12.24 3.02 -19.70
C THR A 6 -12.03 1.55 -19.98
N SER A 7 -11.02 0.94 -19.36
CA SER A 7 -10.82 -0.49 -19.44
C SER A 7 -12.06 -1.18 -18.86
N SER A 8 -12.67 -2.08 -19.62
CA SER A 8 -13.75 -2.91 -19.13
C SER A 8 -13.24 -3.75 -17.96
N PHE A 9 -13.86 -3.64 -16.80
CA PHE A 9 -13.56 -4.49 -15.65
C PHE A 9 -14.70 -5.49 -15.40
N THR A 10 -14.35 -6.64 -14.85
CA THR A 10 -15.32 -7.66 -14.55
C THR A 10 -15.89 -7.50 -13.16
N VAL A 11 -17.22 -7.44 -13.06
CA VAL A 11 -17.96 -7.49 -11.80
C VAL A 11 -18.34 -8.92 -11.48
N MET A 12 -17.91 -9.40 -10.31
CA MET A 12 -18.29 -10.69 -9.75
C MET A 12 -19.48 -10.52 -8.81
N THR A 13 -20.43 -11.43 -8.91
CA THR A 13 -21.60 -11.53 -8.03
C THR A 13 -21.70 -12.93 -7.47
N PRO A 14 -22.49 -13.20 -6.40
CA PRO A 14 -22.65 -14.56 -5.86
C PRO A 14 -23.15 -15.57 -6.90
N ALA A 15 -23.91 -15.14 -7.89
CA ALA A 15 -24.37 -16.01 -8.99
C ALA A 15 -23.25 -16.45 -9.94
N LYS A 16 -22.21 -15.64 -10.11
CA LYS A 16 -21.04 -15.96 -10.94
C LYS A 16 -19.94 -16.68 -10.17
N LEU A 17 -19.74 -16.29 -8.92
CA LEU A 17 -18.73 -16.85 -8.03
C LEU A 17 -19.27 -16.86 -6.60
N PRO A 18 -19.82 -17.99 -6.12
CA PRO A 18 -20.31 -18.08 -4.75
C PRO A 18 -19.16 -18.07 -3.75
N ILE A 19 -19.17 -17.08 -2.84
CA ILE A 19 -18.22 -16.99 -1.73
C ILE A 19 -19.03 -17.07 -0.44
N SER A 20 -18.74 -18.06 0.37
CA SER A 20 -19.37 -18.24 1.68
C SER A 20 -18.41 -17.77 2.77
N VAL A 21 -18.91 -16.90 3.65
CA VAL A 21 -18.17 -16.43 4.83
C VAL A 21 -17.70 -17.62 5.67
N GLY A 22 -16.43 -17.62 6.06
CA GLY A 22 -15.83 -18.69 6.88
C GLY A 22 -15.53 -20.00 6.13
N THR A 23 -15.78 -20.09 4.83
CA THR A 23 -15.43 -21.25 4.00
C THR A 23 -14.33 -20.87 3.03
N PRO A 24 -13.16 -21.50 3.06
CA PRO A 24 -12.08 -21.22 2.10
C PRO A 24 -12.55 -21.46 0.65
N LEU A 25 -12.15 -20.56 -0.24
CA LEU A 25 -12.36 -20.72 -1.68
C LEU A 25 -11.69 -22.00 -2.19
N ASP A 26 -12.36 -22.71 -3.07
CA ASP A 26 -11.80 -23.86 -3.77
C ASP A 26 -10.75 -23.44 -4.82
N GLY A 27 -10.02 -24.42 -5.34
CA GLY A 27 -8.99 -24.19 -6.35
C GLY A 27 -9.50 -23.50 -7.62
N PRO A 28 -10.60 -23.99 -8.24
CA PRO A 28 -11.21 -23.35 -9.40
C PRO A 28 -11.58 -21.88 -9.17
N SER A 29 -12.21 -21.54 -8.05
CA SER A 29 -12.58 -20.16 -7.70
C SER A 29 -11.36 -19.26 -7.54
N LYS A 30 -10.30 -19.74 -6.88
CA LYS A 30 -9.02 -19.01 -6.76
C LYS A 30 -8.38 -18.77 -8.13
N THR A 31 -8.42 -19.74 -9.02
CA THR A 31 -7.88 -19.61 -10.37
C THR A 31 -8.64 -18.52 -11.15
N VAL A 32 -9.97 -18.55 -11.13
CA VAL A 32 -10.80 -17.52 -11.79
C VAL A 32 -10.44 -16.11 -11.29
N ILE A 33 -10.33 -15.92 -9.99
CA ILE A 33 -9.97 -14.61 -9.41
C ILE A 33 -8.55 -14.21 -9.83
N SER A 34 -7.60 -15.12 -9.78
CA SER A 34 -6.21 -14.86 -10.18
C SER A 34 -6.13 -14.45 -11.66
N ASP A 35 -6.83 -15.15 -12.55
CA ASP A 35 -6.87 -14.83 -13.97
C ASP A 35 -7.47 -13.45 -14.23
N LEU A 36 -8.54 -13.10 -13.52
CA LEU A 36 -9.15 -11.78 -13.61
C LEU A 36 -8.22 -10.66 -13.12
N ILE A 37 -7.51 -10.88 -12.00
CA ILE A 37 -6.53 -9.93 -11.50
C ILE A 37 -5.37 -9.78 -12.50
N ASN A 38 -4.89 -10.87 -13.09
CA ASN A 38 -3.82 -10.83 -14.08
C ASN A 38 -4.24 -10.09 -15.36
N ALA A 39 -5.49 -10.30 -15.80
CA ALA A 39 -6.03 -9.67 -17.00
C ALA A 39 -6.36 -8.18 -16.79
N HIS A 40 -6.97 -7.84 -15.66
CA HIS A 40 -7.58 -6.52 -15.43
C HIS A 40 -6.86 -5.69 -14.37
N GLY A 41 -6.02 -6.29 -13.52
CA GLY A 41 -5.34 -5.65 -12.39
C GLY A 41 -6.16 -5.63 -11.10
N PHE A 42 -7.47 -5.77 -11.18
CA PHE A 42 -8.40 -5.80 -10.04
C PHE A 42 -9.71 -6.54 -10.37
N VAL A 43 -10.45 -6.88 -9.34
CA VAL A 43 -11.80 -7.49 -9.44
C VAL A 43 -12.75 -6.72 -8.53
N VAL A 44 -13.96 -6.45 -9.01
CA VAL A 44 -15.02 -5.82 -8.21
C VAL A 44 -16.02 -6.89 -7.80
N PHE A 45 -16.28 -7.00 -6.50
CA PHE A 45 -17.29 -7.89 -5.93
C PHE A 45 -18.54 -7.09 -5.55
N ARG A 46 -19.72 -7.52 -5.99
CA ARG A 46 -21.01 -6.87 -5.74
C ARG A 46 -22.01 -7.87 -5.18
N ASP A 47 -22.93 -7.37 -4.36
CA ASP A 47 -24.10 -8.11 -3.88
C ASP A 47 -23.78 -9.32 -2.98
N TYR A 48 -22.64 -9.30 -2.29
CA TYR A 48 -22.25 -10.34 -1.31
C TYR A 48 -22.84 -10.13 0.08
N GLY A 49 -23.77 -9.20 0.27
CA GLY A 49 -24.46 -8.98 1.53
C GLY A 49 -23.61 -8.39 2.66
N MET A 50 -22.46 -7.82 2.32
CA MET A 50 -21.58 -7.18 3.29
C MET A 50 -22.09 -5.78 3.64
N SER A 51 -22.18 -5.47 4.93
CA SER A 51 -22.59 -4.17 5.44
C SER A 51 -21.69 -3.62 6.56
N THR A 52 -20.86 -4.47 7.13
CA THR A 52 -19.99 -4.14 8.26
C THR A 52 -18.55 -4.57 8.02
N ALA A 53 -17.63 -3.99 8.80
CA ALA A 53 -16.23 -4.43 8.81
C ALA A 53 -16.07 -5.93 9.18
N GLN A 54 -16.97 -6.47 9.99
CA GLN A 54 -16.95 -7.88 10.36
C GLN A 54 -17.38 -8.80 9.21
N ASP A 55 -18.39 -8.38 8.42
CA ASP A 55 -18.79 -9.11 7.22
C ASP A 55 -17.63 -9.14 6.21
N PHE A 56 -16.98 -8.00 6.03
CA PHE A 56 -15.82 -7.87 5.15
C PHE A 56 -14.62 -8.71 5.63
N HIS A 57 -14.38 -8.75 6.95
CA HIS A 57 -13.38 -9.64 7.54
C HIS A 57 -13.63 -11.09 7.14
N GLY A 58 -14.85 -11.59 7.37
CA GLY A 58 -15.21 -12.96 7.02
C GLY A 58 -15.16 -13.25 5.51
N PHE A 59 -15.44 -12.25 4.67
CA PHE A 59 -15.25 -12.37 3.22
C PHE A 59 -13.78 -12.55 2.85
N ILE A 60 -12.87 -11.77 3.44
CA ILE A 60 -11.42 -11.89 3.21
C ILE A 60 -10.89 -13.25 3.68
N GLU A 61 -11.39 -13.77 4.80
CA GLU A 61 -10.96 -15.08 5.32
C GLU A 61 -11.19 -16.22 4.32
N ALA A 62 -12.22 -16.13 3.47
CA ALA A 62 -12.48 -17.14 2.44
C ALA A 62 -11.32 -17.28 1.43
N PHE A 63 -10.50 -16.26 1.24
CA PHE A 63 -9.34 -16.32 0.37
C PHE A 63 -8.17 -17.10 0.98
N ASN A 64 -8.19 -17.34 2.28
CA ASN A 64 -7.16 -18.07 3.03
C ASN A 64 -5.74 -17.53 2.77
N LEU A 65 -5.61 -16.20 2.77
CA LEU A 65 -4.33 -15.52 2.61
C LEU A 65 -3.72 -15.21 3.99
N PRO A 66 -2.39 -15.18 4.10
CA PRO A 66 -1.72 -14.68 5.29
C PRO A 66 -2.23 -13.29 5.66
N ASN A 67 -2.38 -13.02 6.96
CA ASN A 67 -2.70 -11.68 7.41
C ASN A 67 -1.45 -10.79 7.34
N PHE A 68 -1.64 -9.55 6.92
CA PHE A 68 -0.63 -8.52 6.96
C PHE A 68 -1.17 -7.37 7.81
N THR A 69 -0.45 -7.00 8.86
CA THR A 69 -0.87 -5.95 9.78
C THR A 69 0.02 -4.72 9.66
N TYR A 70 -0.56 -3.53 9.86
CA TYR A 70 0.22 -2.29 9.92
C TYR A 70 1.18 -2.23 11.10
N THR A 71 0.96 -3.05 12.14
CA THR A 71 1.88 -3.19 13.27
C THR A 71 3.23 -3.79 12.85
N GLU A 72 3.21 -4.67 11.84
CA GLU A 72 4.42 -5.29 11.28
C GLU A 72 5.05 -4.42 10.18
N SER A 73 4.36 -3.35 9.79
CA SER A 73 4.82 -2.46 8.74
C SER A 73 5.63 -1.30 9.31
N PHE A 74 6.63 -0.86 8.56
CA PHE A 74 7.40 0.35 8.84
C PHE A 74 6.74 1.62 8.28
N SER A 75 5.45 1.55 7.95
CA SER A 75 4.68 2.72 7.57
C SER A 75 4.33 3.52 8.83
N ASN A 76 4.57 4.83 8.79
CA ASN A 76 4.14 5.76 9.84
C ASN A 76 2.71 6.26 9.66
N ALA A 77 1.97 5.75 8.66
CA ALA A 77 0.57 6.07 8.47
C ALA A 77 -0.29 5.61 9.65
N VAL A 78 -1.16 6.51 10.13
CA VAL A 78 -2.13 6.19 11.18
C VAL A 78 -3.29 5.41 10.57
N ARG A 79 -3.62 4.26 11.16
CA ARG A 79 -4.77 3.42 10.77
C ARG A 79 -5.47 2.92 12.02
N HIS A 80 -6.78 2.90 12.00
CA HIS A 80 -7.58 2.34 13.10
C HIS A 80 -8.03 0.91 12.76
N ASN A 81 -7.71 -0.01 13.66
CA ASN A 81 -8.15 -1.39 13.52
C ASN A 81 -9.64 -1.50 13.77
N ARG A 82 -10.38 -2.01 12.78
CA ARG A 82 -11.80 -2.35 12.90
C ARG A 82 -11.99 -3.83 13.28
N THR A 83 -11.08 -4.66 12.80
CA THR A 83 -10.92 -6.07 13.19
C THR A 83 -9.42 -6.42 13.13
N SER A 84 -9.05 -7.69 13.33
CA SER A 84 -7.65 -8.13 13.15
C SER A 84 -7.14 -8.07 11.70
N ARG A 85 -8.03 -7.92 10.70
CA ARG A 85 -7.70 -7.87 9.27
C ARG A 85 -8.17 -6.62 8.57
N VAL A 86 -9.08 -5.85 9.17
CA VAL A 86 -9.73 -4.70 8.56
C VAL A 86 -9.31 -3.42 9.28
N PHE A 87 -8.87 -2.46 8.50
CA PHE A 87 -8.39 -1.16 8.96
C PHE A 87 -9.15 -0.04 8.23
N THR A 88 -9.15 1.14 8.79
CA THR A 88 -9.59 2.33 8.05
C THR A 88 -8.68 2.60 6.86
N ALA A 89 -9.23 3.08 5.75
CA ALA A 89 -8.46 3.26 4.52
C ALA A 89 -7.52 4.47 4.62
N ASN A 90 -7.99 5.57 5.18
CA ASN A 90 -7.25 6.83 5.29
C ASN A 90 -7.82 7.69 6.42
N GLU A 91 -6.93 8.33 7.17
CA GLU A 91 -7.27 9.25 8.27
C GLU A 91 -6.78 10.68 7.98
N ALA A 92 -6.29 10.96 6.77
CA ALA A 92 -5.91 12.32 6.41
C ALA A 92 -7.13 13.23 6.32
N PRO A 93 -6.99 14.54 6.65
CA PRO A 93 -8.05 15.52 6.45
C PRO A 93 -8.55 15.53 5.00
N PRO A 94 -9.84 15.88 4.76
CA PRO A 94 -10.44 15.85 3.41
C PRO A 94 -9.75 16.76 2.39
N GLU A 95 -9.04 17.77 2.86
CA GLU A 95 -8.31 18.74 2.03
C GLU A 95 -6.98 18.20 1.50
N VAL A 96 -6.47 17.12 2.09
CA VAL A 96 -5.20 16.50 1.69
C VAL A 96 -5.40 15.65 0.45
N GLU A 97 -4.75 16.05 -0.64
CA GLU A 97 -4.73 15.26 -1.87
C GLU A 97 -3.85 14.02 -1.71
N ILE A 98 -4.40 12.85 -2.03
CA ILE A 98 -3.69 11.59 -1.99
C ILE A 98 -3.41 11.13 -3.42
N PHE A 99 -2.15 11.18 -3.80
CA PHE A 99 -1.69 10.76 -5.11
C PHE A 99 -1.72 9.23 -5.26
N LEU A 100 -1.79 8.77 -6.51
CA LEU A 100 -1.63 7.35 -6.83
C LEU A 100 -0.30 6.83 -6.27
N HIS A 101 -0.37 5.77 -5.49
CA HIS A 101 0.78 5.15 -4.83
C HIS A 101 0.59 3.64 -4.73
N HIS A 102 1.68 2.92 -4.53
CA HIS A 102 1.65 1.51 -4.20
C HIS A 102 1.72 1.33 -2.69
N GLU A 103 0.76 0.63 -2.13
CA GLU A 103 0.69 0.45 -0.68
C GLU A 103 1.99 -0.15 -0.16
N MET A 104 2.65 0.58 0.71
CA MET A 104 3.88 0.21 1.42
C MET A 104 5.11 -0.09 0.56
N ALA A 105 5.15 0.38 -0.69
CA ALA A 105 6.32 0.22 -1.54
C ALA A 105 7.58 0.98 -1.05
N GLN A 106 7.43 1.84 -0.05
CA GLN A 106 8.53 2.52 0.65
C GLN A 106 9.14 1.69 1.78
N THR A 107 8.67 0.48 2.00
CA THR A 107 9.14 -0.42 3.08
C THR A 107 9.63 -1.74 2.52
N LEU A 108 10.39 -2.50 3.32
CA LEU A 108 10.89 -3.82 2.92
C LEU A 108 9.79 -4.89 2.86
N THR A 109 8.70 -4.69 3.58
CA THR A 109 7.59 -5.64 3.68
C THR A 109 6.30 -4.95 3.24
N PHE A 110 5.62 -5.53 2.27
CA PHE A 110 4.40 -4.99 1.69
C PHE A 110 3.38 -6.11 1.41
N PRO A 111 2.07 -5.79 1.39
CA PRO A 111 1.04 -6.79 1.11
C PRO A 111 1.06 -7.20 -0.37
N GLY A 112 0.91 -8.49 -0.63
CA GLY A 112 0.81 -9.02 -2.00
C GLY A 112 -0.54 -8.75 -2.67
N GLN A 113 -1.58 -8.53 -1.87
CA GLN A 113 -2.94 -8.21 -2.32
C GLN A 113 -3.60 -7.23 -1.35
N LEU A 114 -4.43 -6.34 -1.90
CA LEU A 114 -5.23 -5.39 -1.15
C LEU A 114 -6.71 -5.64 -1.39
N PHE A 115 -7.50 -5.51 -0.33
CA PHE A 115 -8.94 -5.56 -0.37
C PHE A 115 -9.51 -4.23 0.11
N PHE A 116 -10.47 -3.69 -0.62
CA PHE A 116 -11.19 -2.47 -0.23
C PHE A 116 -12.67 -2.77 -0.09
N PHE A 117 -13.29 -2.21 0.92
CA PHE A 117 -14.71 -2.29 1.16
C PHE A 117 -15.28 -0.89 1.41
N CYS A 118 -16.33 -0.54 0.69
CA CYS A 118 -17.06 0.69 0.90
C CYS A 118 -18.22 0.42 1.85
N GLU A 119 -18.01 0.63 3.15
CA GLU A 119 -19.05 0.45 4.19
C GLU A 119 -20.17 1.49 4.05
N LYS A 120 -19.78 2.75 3.74
CA LYS A 120 -20.72 3.84 3.51
C LYS A 120 -20.28 4.66 2.31
N PRO A 121 -21.06 4.69 1.22
CA PRO A 121 -20.71 5.50 0.06
C PRO A 121 -20.80 7.00 0.37
N ALA A 122 -19.92 7.78 -0.24
CA ALA A 122 -20.00 9.24 -0.17
C ALA A 122 -21.19 9.74 -0.98
N GLU A 123 -21.83 10.83 -0.52
CA GLU A 123 -22.90 11.50 -1.27
C GLU A 123 -22.38 12.13 -2.56
N LYS A 124 -21.13 12.62 -2.53
CA LYS A 124 -20.46 13.23 -3.68
C LYS A 124 -18.97 12.90 -3.64
N GLY A 125 -18.39 12.54 -4.78
CA GLY A 125 -16.99 12.15 -4.88
C GLY A 125 -16.72 10.78 -4.25
N GLY A 126 -15.59 10.62 -3.53
CA GLY A 126 -15.23 9.43 -2.78
C GLY A 126 -14.81 8.22 -3.64
N ALA A 127 -14.57 8.42 -4.93
CA ALA A 127 -14.05 7.35 -5.78
C ALA A 127 -12.59 7.04 -5.43
N THR A 128 -12.24 5.76 -5.43
CA THR A 128 -10.85 5.31 -5.32
C THR A 128 -10.29 5.06 -6.73
N PRO A 129 -9.41 5.92 -7.24
CA PRO A 129 -8.80 5.70 -8.54
C PRO A 129 -7.85 4.49 -8.50
N ILE A 130 -7.85 3.70 -9.56
CA ILE A 130 -6.97 2.54 -9.71
C ILE A 130 -6.19 2.68 -11.01
N CYS A 131 -4.87 2.45 -10.94
CA CYS A 131 -3.98 2.46 -12.09
C CYS A 131 -3.22 1.14 -12.19
N ARG A 132 -3.15 0.56 -13.38
CA ARG A 132 -2.35 -0.64 -13.64
C ARG A 132 -0.87 -0.29 -13.74
N SER A 133 -0.06 -0.88 -12.88
CA SER A 133 1.38 -0.61 -12.76
C SER A 133 2.19 -1.07 -13.97
N ASP A 134 1.76 -2.13 -14.68
CA ASP A 134 2.39 -2.59 -15.92
C ASP A 134 2.14 -1.61 -17.07
N LEU A 135 0.92 -1.07 -17.19
CA LEU A 135 0.60 -0.05 -18.20
C LEU A 135 1.26 1.29 -17.89
N ALA A 136 1.33 1.67 -16.61
CA ALA A 136 2.07 2.85 -16.18
C ALA A 136 3.56 2.75 -16.53
N LEU A 137 4.18 1.58 -16.31
CA LEU A 137 5.57 1.33 -16.72
C LEU A 137 5.76 1.43 -18.22
N LEU A 138 4.86 0.85 -19.00
CA LEU A 138 4.91 0.93 -20.47
C LEU A 138 4.88 2.37 -20.96
N ALA A 139 3.93 3.17 -20.47
CA ALA A 139 3.81 4.58 -20.82
C ALA A 139 5.05 5.39 -20.38
N LEU A 140 5.53 5.15 -19.16
CA LEU A 140 6.71 5.84 -18.63
C LEU A 140 7.98 5.48 -19.42
N THR A 141 8.12 4.22 -19.85
CA THR A 141 9.23 3.76 -20.66
C THR A 141 9.25 4.47 -22.03
N ALA A 142 8.08 4.66 -22.62
CA ALA A 142 7.97 5.41 -23.89
C ALA A 142 8.30 6.89 -23.74
N LEU A 143 7.92 7.51 -22.63
CA LEU A 143 8.08 8.94 -22.39
C LEU A 143 9.45 9.32 -21.81
N ARG A 144 10.04 8.46 -20.98
CA ARG A 144 11.26 8.72 -20.20
C ARG A 144 12.14 7.46 -20.05
N PRO A 145 12.66 6.91 -21.14
CA PRO A 145 13.40 5.64 -21.12
C PRO A 145 14.64 5.67 -20.22
N GLU A 146 15.35 6.80 -20.19
CA GLU A 146 16.54 6.94 -19.34
C GLU A 146 16.20 6.94 -17.86
N PHE A 147 15.06 7.54 -17.47
CA PHE A 147 14.59 7.50 -16.08
C PHE A 147 14.23 6.07 -15.65
N VAL A 148 13.51 5.34 -16.51
CA VAL A 148 13.18 3.93 -16.26
C VAL A 148 14.44 3.09 -16.14
N SER A 149 15.43 3.32 -17.00
CA SER A 149 16.72 2.63 -16.92
C SER A 149 17.45 2.87 -15.58
N LYS A 150 17.45 4.13 -15.11
CA LYS A 150 18.01 4.48 -13.79
C LYS A 150 17.25 3.81 -12.65
N LEU A 151 15.92 3.80 -12.69
CA LEU A 151 15.11 3.13 -11.66
C LEU A 151 15.41 1.63 -11.57
N ARG A 152 15.59 0.95 -12.71
CA ARG A 152 15.97 -0.46 -12.73
C ARG A 152 17.37 -0.70 -12.15
N ALA A 153 18.31 0.16 -12.49
CA ALA A 153 19.70 -0.03 -12.10
C ALA A 153 19.97 0.34 -10.65
N LEU A 154 19.31 1.38 -10.13
CA LEU A 154 19.63 1.99 -8.84
C LEU A 154 18.58 1.74 -7.77
N GLY A 155 17.34 1.41 -8.15
CA GLY A 155 16.22 1.36 -7.22
C GLY A 155 15.86 2.75 -6.67
N VAL A 156 15.15 2.77 -5.56
CA VAL A 156 14.72 3.97 -4.83
C VAL A 156 15.06 3.85 -3.36
N ARG A 157 15.55 4.93 -2.76
CA ARG A 157 15.70 5.07 -1.31
C ARG A 157 14.70 6.08 -0.80
N TYR A 158 14.06 5.74 0.30
CA TYR A 158 13.11 6.62 0.97
C TYR A 158 13.70 7.09 2.29
N ARG A 159 13.60 8.38 2.54
CA ARG A 159 13.95 8.97 3.84
C ARG A 159 12.66 9.37 4.53
N ASN A 160 12.60 9.11 5.82
CA ASN A 160 11.46 9.45 6.66
C ASN A 160 11.94 9.89 8.05
N SER A 161 11.22 10.82 8.66
CA SER A 161 11.41 11.23 10.03
C SER A 161 10.26 10.75 10.90
N MET A 162 10.57 10.07 11.99
CA MET A 162 9.62 9.53 12.95
C MET A 162 9.73 10.31 14.25
N PRO A 163 8.66 10.91 14.77
CA PRO A 163 8.70 11.67 16.01
C PRO A 163 8.93 10.75 17.22
N ILE A 164 9.33 11.35 18.36
CA ILE A 164 9.43 10.64 19.63
C ILE A 164 8.06 10.24 20.16
N ASP A 165 7.07 11.12 20.01
CA ASP A 165 5.67 10.92 20.38
C ASP A 165 4.80 10.97 19.13
N ALA A 166 3.69 10.21 19.14
CA ALA A 166 2.79 10.16 17.99
C ALA A 166 2.10 11.51 17.75
N ASP A 167 2.18 12.01 16.51
CA ASP A 167 1.41 13.15 16.03
C ASP A 167 0.23 12.67 15.18
N VAL A 168 -0.91 12.51 15.81
CA VAL A 168 -2.12 12.00 15.17
C VAL A 168 -2.67 12.99 14.13
N ALA A 169 -2.36 14.28 14.25
CA ALA A 169 -2.87 15.32 13.36
C ALA A 169 -2.18 15.32 11.98
N SER A 170 -0.96 14.80 11.88
CA SER A 170 -0.20 14.76 10.61
C SER A 170 -0.64 13.64 9.66
N GLY A 171 -1.48 12.69 10.10
CA GLY A 171 -1.84 11.50 9.31
C GLY A 171 -0.69 10.51 9.05
N GLN A 172 0.56 10.90 9.32
CA GLN A 172 1.78 10.12 9.19
C GLN A 172 2.67 10.19 10.44
N GLY A 173 2.08 10.43 11.60
CA GLY A 173 2.80 10.76 12.81
C GLY A 173 2.94 9.61 13.81
N ARG A 174 3.08 8.35 13.40
CA ARG A 174 3.43 7.29 14.35
C ARG A 174 4.82 7.54 14.93
N SER A 175 4.95 7.35 16.25
CA SER A 175 6.26 7.43 16.91
C SER A 175 7.23 6.38 16.35
N TRP A 176 8.55 6.62 16.49
CA TRP A 176 9.53 5.61 16.10
C TRP A 176 9.39 4.32 16.92
N LYS A 177 8.95 4.40 18.18
CA LYS A 177 8.68 3.23 19.01
C LYS A 177 7.56 2.36 18.44
N ASP A 178 6.44 3.00 18.08
CA ASP A 178 5.30 2.28 17.52
C ASP A 178 5.58 1.77 16.11
N THR A 179 6.29 2.57 15.29
CA THR A 179 6.62 2.20 13.91
C THR A 179 7.56 1.01 13.85
N LEU A 180 8.59 0.99 14.69
CA LEU A 180 9.58 -0.08 14.75
C LEU A 180 9.17 -1.23 15.68
N ASN A 181 8.07 -1.05 16.44
CA ASN A 181 7.61 -1.99 17.47
C ASN A 181 8.70 -2.31 18.50
N VAL A 182 9.27 -1.25 19.11
CA VAL A 182 10.38 -1.33 20.06
C VAL A 182 10.11 -0.45 21.29
N SER A 183 10.83 -0.69 22.38
CA SER A 183 10.63 0.02 23.64
C SER A 183 11.68 1.08 23.92
N ASN A 184 12.86 1.01 23.31
CA ASN A 184 13.98 1.90 23.56
C ASN A 184 14.89 2.08 22.33
N ALA A 185 15.82 3.02 22.43
CA ALA A 185 16.73 3.39 21.34
C ALA A 185 17.64 2.23 20.91
N GLU A 186 18.18 1.46 21.84
CA GLU A 186 19.06 0.33 21.54
C GLU A 186 18.36 -0.73 20.67
N GLN A 187 17.10 -1.05 20.99
CA GLN A 187 16.29 -1.95 20.19
C GLN A 187 15.97 -1.37 18.80
N ALA A 188 15.72 -0.04 18.72
CA ALA A 188 15.49 0.63 17.44
C ALA A 188 16.73 0.55 16.54
N GLU A 189 17.91 0.86 17.07
CA GLU A 189 19.17 0.79 16.34
C GLU A 189 19.50 -0.63 15.86
N ALA A 190 19.33 -1.62 16.74
CA ALA A 190 19.53 -3.02 16.38
C ALA A 190 18.60 -3.46 15.24
N ARG A 191 17.31 -3.10 15.34
CA ARG A 191 16.32 -3.43 14.31
C ARG A 191 16.59 -2.76 12.97
N LEU A 192 16.93 -1.48 12.98
CA LEU A 192 17.25 -0.76 11.75
C LEU A 192 18.54 -1.29 11.10
N THR A 193 19.53 -1.64 11.90
CA THR A 193 20.76 -2.26 11.41
C THR A 193 20.50 -3.63 10.77
N GLU A 194 19.72 -4.48 11.41
CA GLU A 194 19.30 -5.78 10.87
C GLU A 194 18.61 -5.64 9.51
N LEU A 195 17.78 -4.61 9.36
CA LEU A 195 17.04 -4.34 8.13
C LEU A 195 17.85 -3.57 7.07
N GLY A 196 19.08 -3.19 7.37
CA GLY A 196 19.95 -2.46 6.46
C GLY A 196 19.57 -1.00 6.25
N TYR A 197 18.80 -0.40 7.18
CA TYR A 197 18.50 1.02 7.16
C TYR A 197 19.70 1.82 7.67
N SER A 198 19.95 2.99 7.09
CA SER A 198 20.75 4.03 7.75
C SER A 198 19.83 4.93 8.58
N PHE A 199 20.33 5.46 9.68
CA PHE A 199 19.52 6.27 10.58
C PHE A 199 20.35 7.34 11.30
N ARG A 200 19.66 8.36 11.81
CA ARG A 200 20.22 9.45 12.60
C ARG A 200 19.20 9.89 13.65
N TRP A 201 19.63 9.98 14.90
CA TRP A 201 18.84 10.60 15.96
C TRP A 201 18.76 12.11 15.76
N LEU A 202 17.58 12.66 15.93
CA LEU A 202 17.31 14.10 15.85
C LEU A 202 17.44 14.75 17.23
N ASN A 203 17.65 16.07 17.26
CA ASN A 203 17.85 16.83 18.51
C ASN A 203 16.61 16.84 19.43
N ASP A 204 15.43 16.65 18.87
CA ASP A 204 14.13 16.56 19.55
C ASP A 204 13.82 15.15 20.07
N GLY A 205 14.72 14.20 19.87
CA GLY A 205 14.52 12.78 20.21
C GLY A 205 13.78 11.97 19.14
N GLY A 206 13.46 12.59 18.02
CA GLY A 206 12.97 11.90 16.83
C GLY A 206 14.06 11.08 16.13
N LEU A 207 13.67 10.32 15.12
CA LEU A 207 14.53 9.40 14.39
C LEU A 207 14.35 9.59 12.88
N SER A 208 15.40 10.06 12.20
CA SER A 208 15.44 10.08 10.74
C SER A 208 16.02 8.77 10.24
N VAL A 209 15.31 8.10 9.33
CA VAL A 209 15.68 6.80 8.76
C VAL A 209 15.73 6.87 7.24
N GLN A 210 16.60 6.07 6.63
CA GLN A 210 16.66 5.89 5.18
C GLN A 210 16.72 4.42 4.85
N THR A 211 15.87 3.98 3.92
CA THR A 211 15.86 2.58 3.45
C THR A 211 17.14 2.22 2.71
N PRO A 212 17.50 0.94 2.62
CA PRO A 212 18.36 0.48 1.53
C PRO A 212 17.72 0.81 0.18
N ALA A 213 18.46 0.63 -0.91
CA ALA A 213 17.88 0.77 -2.24
C ALA A 213 16.82 -0.33 -2.46
N LEU A 214 15.56 0.07 -2.61
CA LEU A 214 14.44 -0.82 -2.89
C LEU A 214 14.22 -0.92 -4.40
N MET A 215 13.90 -2.11 -4.89
CA MET A 215 13.54 -2.28 -6.31
C MET A 215 12.28 -1.48 -6.63
N ALA A 216 12.35 -0.64 -7.65
CA ALA A 216 11.24 0.20 -8.11
C ALA A 216 10.49 -0.40 -9.30
N ILE A 217 11.09 -1.39 -9.95
CA ILE A 217 10.55 -2.11 -11.11
C ILE A 217 10.99 -3.56 -10.97
N ASP A 218 10.04 -4.49 -10.93
CA ASP A 218 10.29 -5.92 -10.82
C ASP A 218 9.07 -6.70 -11.29
N GLU A 219 9.23 -7.95 -11.60
CA GLU A 219 8.14 -8.88 -11.94
C GLU A 219 7.31 -9.32 -10.73
N PHE A 220 7.89 -9.35 -9.53
CA PHE A 220 7.27 -9.87 -8.29
C PHE A 220 6.61 -11.25 -8.49
N GLY A 221 7.22 -12.11 -9.31
CA GLY A 221 6.71 -13.44 -9.63
C GLY A 221 5.47 -13.47 -10.53
N ARG A 222 5.13 -12.36 -11.21
CA ARG A 222 3.94 -12.23 -12.08
C ARG A 222 4.25 -12.42 -13.57
N GLY A 223 5.52 -12.66 -13.94
CA GLY A 223 5.95 -12.85 -15.33
C GLY A 223 5.93 -11.59 -16.20
N LYS A 224 5.75 -10.42 -15.60
CA LYS A 224 5.83 -9.12 -16.26
C LYS A 224 6.27 -8.05 -15.29
N ASP A 225 7.11 -7.15 -15.76
CA ASP A 225 7.54 -6.00 -15.00
C ASP A 225 6.40 -5.06 -14.64
N VAL A 226 6.43 -4.57 -13.42
CA VAL A 226 5.52 -3.55 -12.92
C VAL A 226 6.30 -2.40 -12.29
N PHE A 227 5.75 -1.19 -12.39
CA PHE A 227 6.24 -0.01 -11.68
C PHE A 227 5.73 -0.06 -10.25
N PHE A 228 6.59 -0.39 -9.28
CA PHE A 228 6.21 -0.56 -7.88
C PHE A 228 7.05 0.31 -6.97
N ASN A 229 6.56 1.51 -6.67
CA ASN A 229 7.24 2.47 -5.81
C ASN A 229 6.28 3.60 -5.39
N GLN A 230 6.74 4.50 -4.53
CA GLN A 230 5.99 5.66 -4.07
C GLN A 230 6.64 7.01 -4.48
N ILE A 231 7.43 7.05 -5.53
CA ILE A 231 8.15 8.26 -5.94
C ILE A 231 7.19 9.43 -6.15
N VAL A 232 6.05 9.22 -6.82
CA VAL A 232 5.08 10.27 -7.12
C VAL A 232 4.47 10.82 -5.83
N ALA A 233 4.00 9.95 -4.96
CA ALA A 233 3.40 10.37 -3.68
C ALA A 233 4.44 11.04 -2.78
N ALA A 234 5.64 10.48 -2.69
CA ALA A 234 6.72 11.05 -1.89
C ALA A 234 7.14 12.45 -2.38
N ALA A 235 7.26 12.63 -3.70
CA ALA A 235 7.65 13.92 -4.26
C ALA A 235 6.55 15.00 -4.19
N ALA A 236 5.28 14.58 -4.13
CA ALA A 236 4.15 15.50 -4.22
C ALA A 236 3.52 15.85 -2.86
N SER A 237 3.61 14.94 -1.86
CA SER A 237 2.85 15.10 -0.61
C SER A 237 3.64 14.83 0.67
N TRP A 238 4.90 14.38 0.60
CA TRP A 238 5.71 14.25 1.80
C TRP A 238 6.40 15.57 2.08
N ASP A 239 6.09 16.16 3.23
CA ASP A 239 6.80 17.36 3.67
C ASP A 239 8.28 17.03 3.83
N ASN A 240 9.11 17.74 3.08
CA ASN A 240 10.55 17.71 3.21
C ASN A 240 10.91 18.52 4.47
N ALA A 241 10.64 17.97 5.64
CA ALA A 241 10.91 18.64 6.91
C ALA A 241 12.39 18.77 7.21
N ASP A 242 13.30 18.36 6.34
CA ASP A 242 14.73 18.66 6.45
C ASP A 242 15.41 18.42 5.10
N ASP A 243 15.40 19.40 4.23
CA ASP A 243 16.46 19.59 3.24
C ASP A 243 17.74 20.00 3.98
N ASP A 244 18.40 19.01 4.59
CA ASP A 244 19.80 19.14 4.98
C ASP A 244 20.63 18.63 3.79
N PRO A 245 21.51 19.49 3.22
CA PRO A 245 22.29 19.20 2.01
C PRO A 245 23.28 18.04 2.14
#